data_7f4fc396608c433add902380887a7ce1
#
_entry.id   7f4fc396608c433add902380887a7ce1
#
_cell.length_a   1.000
_cell.length_b   1.000
_cell.length_c   1.000
_cell.angle_alpha   90.00
_cell.angle_beta   90.00
_cell.angle_gamma   90.00
#
_symmetry.space_group_name_H-M   'P 1'
#
loop_
_entity.id
_entity.type
_entity.pdbx_description
1 polymer ?
#
loop_
_entity_poly.entity_id
_entity_poly.type
_entity_poly.pdbx_seq_one_letter_code
_entity_poly.pdbx_strand_id
1 'polypeptide(L)'
;RTKVIQWLMFQMGGLGPMLGQAHHFLHYNPGKAPYADERYRAEARRLYGVLNKRLSDKEYLSGSYSIADMATWPWISRYEWQDIDWQDYPSLKEWYVKIAQRAPVQRGYKVPIEMNAIPMPD
;
A
#
# COMPACT_ATOMS: atom_id res chain seq x y z
N ARG A 1 16.91 1.61 -13.93
CA ARG A 1 15.73 2.15 -14.63
C ARG A 1 14.66 1.08 -14.86
N THR A 2 15.00 -0.07 -15.43
CA THR A 2 14.04 -1.13 -15.76
C THR A 2 13.28 -1.63 -14.53
N LYS A 3 13.96 -1.86 -13.41
CA LYS A 3 13.32 -2.30 -12.15
C LYS A 3 12.37 -1.26 -11.59
N VAL A 4 12.70 0.03 -11.68
CA VAL A 4 11.81 1.12 -11.26
C VAL A 4 10.51 1.07 -12.05
N ILE A 5 10.61 0.96 -13.38
CA ILE A 5 9.44 0.90 -14.27
C ILE A 5 8.62 -0.36 -13.98
N GLN A 6 9.28 -1.50 -13.77
CA GLN A 6 8.62 -2.77 -13.45
C GLN A 6 7.74 -2.65 -12.19
N TRP A 7 8.27 -2.09 -11.11
CA TRP A 7 7.54 -1.93 -9.86
C TRP A 7 6.50 -0.82 -9.94
N LEU A 8 6.77 0.23 -10.73
CA LEU A 8 5.76 1.25 -11.02
C LEU A 8 4.57 0.65 -11.77
N MET A 9 4.81 -0.21 -12.76
CA MET A 9 3.75 -0.88 -13.52
C MET A 9 2.99 -1.91 -12.66
N PHE A 10 3.67 -2.57 -11.73
CA PHE A 10 3.01 -3.43 -10.74
C PHE A 10 1.97 -2.63 -9.93
N GLN A 11 2.32 -1.42 -9.52
CA GLN A 11 1.38 -0.55 -8.83
C GLN A 11 0.24 -0.10 -9.76
N MET A 12 0.57 0.39 -10.95
CA MET A 12 -0.41 0.96 -11.88
C MET A 12 -1.38 -0.07 -12.46
N GLY A 13 -0.90 -1.28 -12.75
CA GLY A 13 -1.68 -2.33 -13.40
C GLY A 13 -2.33 -3.32 -12.43
N GLY A 14 -1.89 -3.37 -11.20
CA GLY A 14 -2.34 -4.38 -10.24
C GLY A 14 -2.70 -3.81 -8.88
N LEU A 15 -1.72 -3.32 -8.13
CA LEU A 15 -1.91 -2.92 -6.75
C LEU A 15 -2.98 -1.83 -6.61
N GLY A 16 -2.83 -0.72 -7.31
CA GLY A 16 -3.76 0.41 -7.24
C GLY A 16 -5.19 0.01 -7.61
N PRO A 17 -5.41 -0.58 -8.80
CA PRO A 17 -6.76 -1.00 -9.20
C PRO A 17 -7.40 -2.00 -8.25
N MET A 18 -6.67 -3.00 -7.76
CA MET A 18 -7.24 -4.04 -6.88
C MET A 18 -7.48 -3.52 -5.47
N LEU A 19 -6.59 -2.70 -4.92
CA LEU A 19 -6.85 -2.05 -3.63
C LEU A 19 -7.99 -1.03 -3.74
N GLY A 20 -8.13 -0.37 -4.88
CA GLY A 20 -9.29 0.48 -5.16
C GLY A 20 -10.60 -0.29 -5.10
N GLN A 21 -10.66 -1.50 -5.64
CA GLN A 21 -11.81 -2.39 -5.50
C GLN A 21 -12.04 -2.80 -4.04
N ALA A 22 -10.97 -3.12 -3.32
CA ALA A 22 -11.09 -3.41 -1.88
C ALA A 22 -11.70 -2.22 -1.12
N HIS A 23 -11.28 -1.00 -1.41
CA HIS A 23 -11.87 0.21 -0.81
C HIS A 23 -13.37 0.30 -1.12
N HIS A 24 -13.76 0.05 -2.36
CA HIS A 24 -15.17 0.11 -2.78
C HIS A 24 -16.03 -0.86 -1.99
N PHE A 25 -15.62 -2.11 -1.88
CA PHE A 25 -16.43 -3.16 -1.26
C PHE A 25 -16.28 -3.24 0.26
N LEU A 26 -15.07 -3.10 0.79
CA LEU A 26 -14.83 -3.30 2.23
C LEU A 26 -15.04 -2.03 3.05
N HIS A 27 -14.75 -0.86 2.49
CA HIS A 27 -14.82 0.41 3.22
C HIS A 27 -16.08 1.22 2.90
N TYR A 28 -16.37 1.44 1.62
CA TYR A 28 -17.49 2.30 1.21
C TYR A 28 -18.84 1.57 1.17
N ASN A 29 -18.85 0.26 0.94
CA ASN A 29 -20.08 -0.53 0.81
C ASN A 29 -19.99 -1.84 1.57
N PRO A 30 -19.66 -1.83 2.88
CA PRO A 30 -19.42 -3.08 3.62
C PRO A 30 -20.67 -3.97 3.65
N GLY A 31 -20.45 -5.28 3.46
CA GLY A 31 -21.47 -6.31 3.59
C GLY A 31 -22.46 -6.41 2.43
N LYS A 32 -22.37 -5.57 1.40
CA LYS A 32 -23.33 -5.57 0.28
C LYS A 32 -23.05 -6.65 -0.76
N ALA A 33 -21.80 -7.12 -0.86
CA ALA A 33 -21.39 -8.08 -1.87
C ALA A 33 -20.39 -9.07 -1.24
N PRO A 34 -20.85 -10.05 -0.46
CA PRO A 34 -19.96 -10.97 0.27
C PRO A 34 -18.92 -11.67 -0.60
N TYR A 35 -19.28 -12.09 -1.79
CA TYR A 35 -18.33 -12.71 -2.71
C TYR A 35 -17.21 -11.75 -3.13
N ALA A 36 -17.54 -10.51 -3.44
CA ALA A 36 -16.57 -9.49 -3.81
C ALA A 36 -15.70 -9.09 -2.61
N ASP A 37 -16.29 -8.98 -1.42
CA ASP A 37 -15.57 -8.70 -0.18
C ASP A 37 -14.47 -9.73 0.04
N GLU A 38 -14.79 -11.00 -0.07
CA GLU A 38 -13.83 -12.09 0.10
C GLU A 38 -12.76 -12.08 -0.99
N ARG A 39 -13.16 -11.91 -2.25
CA ARG A 39 -12.27 -11.87 -3.40
C ARG A 39 -11.22 -10.77 -3.26
N TYR A 40 -11.65 -9.55 -2.97
CA TYR A 40 -10.73 -8.41 -2.92
C TYR A 40 -9.93 -8.34 -1.62
N ARG A 41 -10.45 -8.88 -0.53
CA ARG A 41 -9.67 -9.10 0.69
C ARG A 41 -8.52 -10.07 0.44
N ALA A 42 -8.79 -11.18 -0.23
CA ALA A 42 -7.77 -12.16 -0.60
C ALA A 42 -6.74 -11.56 -1.56
N GLU A 43 -7.19 -10.79 -2.55
CA GLU A 43 -6.30 -10.14 -3.52
C GLU A 43 -5.41 -9.08 -2.86
N ALA A 44 -5.95 -8.28 -1.95
CA ALA A 44 -5.17 -7.33 -1.18
C ALA A 44 -4.05 -8.02 -0.39
N ARG A 45 -4.37 -9.13 0.28
CA ARG A 45 -3.37 -9.92 1.02
C ARG A 45 -2.30 -10.49 0.10
N ARG A 46 -2.69 -10.99 -1.06
CA ARG A 46 -1.74 -11.51 -2.05
C ARG A 46 -0.76 -10.42 -2.51
N LEU A 47 -1.27 -9.24 -2.84
CA LEU A 47 -0.46 -8.12 -3.30
C LEU A 47 0.48 -7.59 -2.21
N TYR A 48 0.00 -7.51 -0.97
CA TYR A 48 0.85 -7.19 0.18
C TYR A 48 1.96 -8.20 0.36
N GLY A 49 1.66 -9.49 0.15
CA GLY A 49 2.64 -10.56 0.22
C GLY A 49 3.74 -10.41 -0.83
N VAL A 50 3.40 -10.01 -2.05
CA VAL A 50 4.38 -9.74 -3.11
C VAL A 50 5.33 -8.61 -2.72
N LEU A 51 4.78 -7.50 -2.20
CA LEU A 51 5.59 -6.37 -1.72
C LEU A 51 6.47 -6.77 -0.54
N ASN A 52 5.90 -7.49 0.43
CA ASN A 52 6.64 -7.93 1.61
C ASN A 52 7.82 -8.84 1.24
N LYS A 53 7.58 -9.78 0.34
CA LYS A 53 8.64 -10.66 -0.17
C LYS A 53 9.75 -9.87 -0.85
N ARG A 54 9.38 -8.89 -1.69
CA ARG A 54 10.36 -8.03 -2.36
C ARG A 54 11.20 -7.24 -1.38
N LEU A 55 10.59 -6.73 -0.32
CA LEU A 55 11.24 -5.88 0.68
C LEU A 55 11.97 -6.68 1.77
N SER A 56 11.92 -8.01 1.74
CA SER A 56 12.61 -8.85 2.73
C SER A 56 14.14 -8.76 2.64
N ASP A 57 14.66 -8.45 1.44
CA ASP A 57 16.11 -8.31 1.18
C ASP A 57 16.46 -7.00 0.46
N LYS A 58 15.51 -6.09 0.32
CA LYS A 58 15.72 -4.78 -0.32
C LYS A 58 15.15 -3.68 0.56
N GLU A 59 15.89 -2.58 0.65
CA GLU A 59 15.46 -1.42 1.42
C GLU A 59 14.25 -0.73 0.79
N TYR A 60 14.22 -0.65 -0.55
CA TYR A 60 13.15 -0.08 -1.35
C TYR A 60 12.81 -0.98 -2.53
N LEU A 61 11.68 -0.76 -3.20
CA LEU A 61 11.16 -1.66 -4.23
C LEU A 61 12.14 -1.92 -5.37
N SER A 62 12.89 -0.91 -5.80
CA SER A 62 13.91 -1.06 -6.84
C SER A 62 15.35 -0.99 -6.31
N GLY A 63 15.52 -1.13 -4.99
CA GLY A 63 16.81 -1.04 -4.29
C GLY A 63 16.98 0.30 -3.61
N SER A 64 16.99 1.40 -4.37
CA SER A 64 17.01 2.77 -3.84
C SER A 64 15.62 3.39 -3.91
N TYR A 65 15.38 4.40 -3.07
CA TYR A 65 14.11 5.15 -3.07
C TYR A 65 13.84 5.75 -4.45
N SER A 66 12.64 5.51 -4.98
CA SER A 66 12.27 5.90 -6.34
C SER A 66 10.79 6.21 -6.47
N ILE A 67 10.38 6.62 -7.67
CA ILE A 67 8.96 6.84 -7.99
C ILE A 67 8.11 5.59 -7.80
N ALA A 68 8.69 4.39 -7.85
CA ALA A 68 7.97 3.16 -7.55
C ALA A 68 7.47 3.14 -6.10
N ASP A 69 8.31 3.55 -5.15
CA ASP A 69 7.93 3.69 -3.74
C ASP A 69 6.93 4.82 -3.55
N MET A 70 7.16 5.96 -4.20
CA MET A 70 6.29 7.13 -4.11
C MET A 70 4.87 6.83 -4.61
N ALA A 71 4.73 6.05 -5.68
CA ALA A 71 3.44 5.69 -6.24
C ALA A 71 2.74 4.58 -5.44
N THR A 72 3.48 3.71 -4.78
CA THR A 72 2.96 2.56 -4.03
C THR A 72 2.52 2.96 -2.61
N TRP A 73 3.29 3.79 -1.94
CA TRP A 73 3.09 4.12 -0.53
C TRP A 73 1.69 4.68 -0.22
N PRO A 74 1.12 5.61 -1.02
CA PRO A 74 -0.21 6.15 -0.71
C PRO A 74 -1.31 5.09 -0.68
N TRP A 75 -1.21 4.06 -1.51
CA TRP A 75 -2.16 2.95 -1.49
C TRP A 75 -2.05 2.12 -0.20
N ILE A 76 -0.83 1.88 0.26
CA ILE A 76 -0.56 1.15 1.50
C ILE A 76 -0.99 1.98 2.72
N SER A 77 -0.97 3.30 2.64
CA SER A 77 -1.42 4.17 3.73
C SER A 77 -2.91 4.00 4.07
N ARG A 78 -3.68 3.32 3.23
CA ARG A 78 -5.09 2.99 3.46
C ARG A 78 -5.30 1.54 3.92
N TYR A 79 -4.30 0.95 4.56
CA TYR A 79 -4.33 -0.45 4.99
C TYR A 79 -5.54 -0.78 5.90
N GLU A 80 -6.02 0.18 6.68
CA GLU A 80 -7.20 -0.01 7.53
C GLU A 80 -8.46 -0.29 6.72
N TRP A 81 -8.56 0.29 5.49
CA TRP A 81 -9.68 0.06 4.58
C TRP A 81 -9.59 -1.28 3.84
N GLN A 82 -8.51 -1.99 4.00
CA GLN A 82 -8.17 -3.19 3.25
C GLN A 82 -8.12 -4.45 4.13
N ASP A 83 -8.47 -4.33 5.39
CA ASP A 83 -8.44 -5.42 6.38
C ASP A 83 -7.08 -6.12 6.46
N ILE A 84 -6.01 -5.34 6.55
CA ILE A 84 -4.64 -5.85 6.61
C ILE A 84 -4.19 -6.02 8.05
N ASP A 85 -3.64 -7.20 8.34
CA ASP A 85 -2.91 -7.48 9.59
C ASP A 85 -1.41 -7.36 9.31
N TRP A 86 -0.78 -6.36 9.92
CA TRP A 86 0.64 -6.09 9.71
C TRP A 86 1.57 -7.20 10.22
N GLN A 87 1.10 -8.06 11.11
CA GLN A 87 1.91 -9.19 11.60
C GLN A 87 2.35 -10.12 10.48
N ASP A 88 1.58 -10.20 9.40
CA ASP A 88 1.87 -11.04 8.24
C ASP A 88 2.89 -10.38 7.27
N TYR A 89 3.19 -9.10 7.44
CA TYR A 89 3.97 -8.32 6.47
C TYR A 89 5.05 -7.46 7.16
N PRO A 90 5.99 -8.06 7.91
CA PRO A 90 6.96 -7.28 8.70
C PRO A 90 7.90 -6.42 7.88
N SER A 91 8.36 -6.90 6.73
CA SER A 91 9.27 -6.13 5.87
C SER A 91 8.56 -4.96 5.21
N LEU A 92 7.32 -5.15 4.79
CA LEU A 92 6.49 -4.08 4.23
C LEU A 92 6.17 -3.04 5.32
N LYS A 93 5.89 -3.47 6.55
CA LYS A 93 5.66 -2.57 7.69
C LYS A 93 6.86 -1.66 7.92
N GLU A 94 8.05 -2.22 7.95
CA GLU A 94 9.29 -1.46 8.13
C GLU A 94 9.47 -0.41 7.03
N TRP A 95 9.28 -0.80 5.78
CA TRP A 95 9.32 0.09 4.62
C TRP A 95 8.27 1.22 4.74
N TYR A 96 7.04 0.86 5.12
CA TYR A 96 5.96 1.82 5.29
C TYR A 96 6.28 2.88 6.33
N VAL A 97 6.73 2.46 7.51
CA VAL A 97 7.07 3.36 8.62
C VAL A 97 8.25 4.27 8.25
N LYS A 98 9.27 3.71 7.61
CA LYS A 98 10.44 4.48 7.16
C LYS A 98 10.04 5.62 6.22
N ILE A 99 9.18 5.35 5.24
CA ILE A 99 8.71 6.36 4.29
C ILE A 99 7.79 7.37 4.99
N ALA A 100 6.92 6.92 5.88
CA ALA A 100 6.02 7.80 6.64
C ALA A 100 6.78 8.86 7.45
N GLN A 101 8.00 8.57 7.87
CA GLN A 101 8.84 9.48 8.66
C GLN A 101 9.57 10.52 7.81
N ARG A 102 9.53 10.41 6.48
CA ARG A 102 10.17 11.38 5.59
C ARG A 102 9.43 12.72 5.62
N ALA A 103 10.16 13.81 5.83
CA ALA A 103 9.56 15.14 5.88
C ALA A 103 8.75 15.50 4.61
N PRO A 104 9.22 15.21 3.38
CA PRO A 104 8.40 15.46 2.19
C PRO A 104 7.09 14.69 2.17
N VAL A 105 7.08 13.46 2.66
CA VAL A 105 5.88 12.63 2.74
C VAL A 105 4.87 13.23 3.73
N GLN A 106 5.34 13.64 4.88
CA GLN A 106 4.50 14.29 5.89
C GLN A 106 3.89 15.58 5.37
N ARG A 107 4.67 16.41 4.65
CA ARG A 107 4.14 17.62 4.02
C ARG A 107 3.13 17.31 2.92
N GLY A 108 3.45 16.36 2.05
CA GLY A 108 2.58 15.97 0.94
C GLY A 108 1.25 15.39 1.41
N TYR A 109 1.26 14.68 2.53
CA TYR A 109 0.03 14.08 3.08
C TYR A 109 -1.00 15.12 3.54
N LYS A 110 -0.56 16.36 3.77
CA LYS A 110 -1.41 17.47 4.21
C LYS A 110 -1.99 18.30 3.05
N VAL A 111 -1.63 17.97 1.81
CA VAL A 111 -2.01 18.77 0.63
C VAL A 111 -3.13 18.02 -0.13
N PRO A 112 -4.16 18.71 -0.67
CA PRO A 112 -4.42 20.17 -0.58
C PRO A 112 -5.04 20.62 0.75
N ILE A 113 -5.56 19.68 1.53
CA ILE A 113 -6.23 19.95 2.80
C ILE A 113 -5.70 18.94 3.84
N GLU A 114 -5.31 19.44 5.00
CA GLU A 114 -4.94 18.59 6.13
C GLU A 114 -6.21 17.98 6.72
N MET A 115 -6.37 16.66 6.53
CA MET A 115 -7.54 15.93 7.03
C MET A 115 -7.22 15.12 8.28
N ASN A 116 -6.32 14.14 8.14
CA ASN A 116 -5.98 13.18 9.19
C ASN A 116 -4.46 12.97 9.25
N ALA A 117 -3.98 12.52 10.40
CA ALA A 117 -2.61 12.07 10.53
C ALA A 117 -2.35 10.84 9.64
N ILE A 118 -1.09 10.63 9.27
CA ILE A 118 -0.68 9.40 8.57
C ILE A 118 -0.99 8.20 9.48
N PRO A 119 -1.75 7.21 9.03
CA PRO A 119 -1.99 6.00 9.82
C PRO A 119 -0.68 5.27 10.12
N MET A 120 -0.48 4.91 11.39
CA MET A 120 0.73 4.20 11.83
C MET A 120 0.34 2.84 12.38
N PRO A 121 0.98 1.75 11.91
CA PRO A 121 0.75 0.42 12.46
C PRO A 121 1.30 0.31 13.88
N ASP A 122 0.60 -0.42 14.71
CA ASP A 122 0.98 -0.70 16.11
C ASP A 122 2.26 -1.56 16.24
#